data_3d34bafc437f7e389740602344eba3d4
#
_entry.id   3d34bafc437f7e389740602344eba3d4
#
_cell.length_a   1.000
_cell.length_b   1.000
_cell.length_c   1.000
_cell.angle_alpha   90.00
_cell.angle_beta   90.00
_cell.angle_gamma   90.00
#
_symmetry.space_group_name_H-M   'P 1'
#
loop_
_entity.id
_entity.type
_entity.pdbx_description
1 polymer ?
#
loop_
_entity_poly.entity_id
_entity_poly.type
_entity_poly.pdbx_seq_one_letter_code
_entity_poly.pdbx_strand_id
1 'polypeptide(L)'
;VSLLRRSKKHKITFLGGERSAGLKWNNLYPFLTIDNNPLIESLSIDAISQSSDVAILSLPNGISSTITPSLIKKGLKVIDLSADYRYKSLELWKEVYSQEASIYERNDHELCQEAVYGLTEIYKKEISKARLIANPGCYPTSSLLPLIPFLSQGIIENEGIIIDSKSGT
;
A
#
# COMPACT_ATOMS: atom_id res chain seq x y z
N VAL A 1 3.99 0.88 11.18
CA VAL A 1 4.25 0.39 12.55
C VAL A 1 3.95 1.46 13.59
N SER A 2 4.56 2.65 13.51
CA SER A 2 4.41 3.73 14.50
C SER A 2 2.94 4.08 14.85
N LEU A 3 2.08 4.20 13.86
CA LEU A 3 0.66 4.49 14.04
C LEU A 3 -0.10 3.30 14.62
N LEU A 4 0.17 2.09 14.12
CA LEU A 4 -0.52 0.88 14.57
C LEU A 4 -0.25 0.55 16.04
N ARG A 5 0.99 0.71 16.50
CA ARG A 5 1.33 0.46 17.91
C ARG A 5 0.61 1.38 18.90
N ARG A 6 0.21 2.58 18.45
CA ARG A 6 -0.55 3.53 19.27
C ARG A 6 -2.04 3.25 19.27
N SER A 7 -2.51 2.41 18.36
CA SER A 7 -3.92 2.07 18.26
C SER A 7 -4.31 1.02 19.28
N LYS A 8 -5.33 1.30 20.09
CA LYS A 8 -5.93 0.31 21.00
C LYS A 8 -6.82 -0.73 20.26
N LYS A 9 -7.12 -0.49 18.96
CA LYS A 9 -8.02 -1.31 18.16
C LYS A 9 -7.29 -2.31 17.27
N HIS A 10 -5.98 -2.13 17.07
CA HIS A 10 -5.19 -2.94 16.13
C HIS A 10 -3.98 -3.52 16.84
N LYS A 11 -3.66 -4.76 16.50
CA LYS A 11 -2.48 -5.47 17.00
C LYS A 11 -1.59 -5.82 15.81
N ILE A 12 -0.30 -5.62 15.96
CA ILE A 12 0.70 -6.12 15.00
C ILE A 12 0.95 -7.58 15.36
N THR A 13 0.60 -8.48 14.44
CA THR A 13 0.68 -9.93 14.64
C THR A 13 1.82 -10.57 13.86
N PHE A 14 2.27 -9.90 12.78
CA PHE A 14 3.36 -10.37 11.92
C PHE A 14 4.18 -9.17 11.44
N LEU A 15 5.49 -9.30 11.43
CA LEU A 15 6.42 -8.36 10.84
C LEU A 15 7.28 -9.09 9.82
N GLY A 16 7.06 -8.83 8.54
CA GLY A 16 7.80 -9.43 7.44
C GLY A 16 8.92 -8.55 6.92
N GLY A 17 10.06 -9.15 6.60
CA GLY A 17 11.18 -8.44 5.97
C GLY A 17 12.33 -9.35 5.61
N GLU A 18 12.50 -9.67 4.32
CA GLU A 18 13.51 -10.63 3.83
C GLU A 18 14.93 -10.30 4.29
N ARG A 19 15.35 -9.03 4.11
CA ARG A 19 16.71 -8.61 4.49
C ARG A 19 16.93 -8.54 6.00
N SER A 20 15.87 -8.48 6.77
CA SER A 20 15.89 -8.28 8.22
C SER A 20 15.37 -9.50 8.97
N ALA A 21 15.05 -10.59 8.27
CA ALA A 21 14.58 -11.83 8.88
C ALA A 21 15.58 -12.35 9.93
N GLY A 22 15.06 -12.78 11.07
CA GLY A 22 15.86 -13.23 12.19
C GLY A 22 16.33 -12.11 13.14
N LEU A 23 16.11 -10.83 12.81
CA LEU A 23 16.45 -9.73 13.69
C LEU A 23 15.23 -9.30 14.52
N LYS A 24 15.49 -8.83 15.72
CA LYS A 24 14.46 -8.25 16.58
C LYS A 24 14.19 -6.81 16.17
N TRP A 25 12.90 -6.42 16.14
CA TRP A 25 12.45 -5.09 15.70
C TRP A 25 13.15 -3.95 16.43
N ASN A 26 13.19 -3.97 17.76
CA ASN A 26 13.77 -2.88 18.55
C ASN A 26 15.29 -2.71 18.34
N ASN A 27 15.98 -3.75 17.85
CA ASN A 27 17.40 -3.66 17.53
C ASN A 27 17.63 -2.87 16.24
N LEU A 28 16.71 -2.99 15.26
CA LEU A 28 16.76 -2.22 14.00
C LEU A 28 16.19 -0.81 14.17
N TYR A 29 15.17 -0.68 14.99
CA TYR A 29 14.43 0.57 15.16
C TYR A 29 14.32 0.98 16.63
N PRO A 30 15.44 1.36 17.28
CA PRO A 30 15.48 1.66 18.71
C PRO A 30 14.59 2.85 19.10
N PHE A 31 14.33 3.78 18.17
CA PHE A 31 13.43 4.92 18.39
C PHE A 31 11.95 4.59 18.16
N LEU A 32 11.64 3.38 17.68
CA LEU A 32 10.30 2.94 17.31
C LEU A 32 10.00 1.58 17.93
N THR A 33 10.21 1.46 19.23
CA THR A 33 10.07 0.21 19.95
C THR A 33 8.65 -0.35 19.94
N ILE A 34 8.53 -1.67 19.87
CA ILE A 34 7.30 -2.44 20.03
C ILE A 34 7.44 -3.28 21.29
N ASP A 35 6.34 -3.40 22.05
CA ASP A 35 6.30 -4.28 23.22
C ASP A 35 6.65 -5.72 22.81
N ASN A 36 7.32 -6.45 23.72
CA ASN A 36 7.83 -7.79 23.50
C ASN A 36 8.93 -7.94 22.42
N ASN A 37 9.39 -6.81 21.83
CA ASN A 37 10.47 -6.80 20.85
C ASN A 37 10.36 -7.93 19.80
N PRO A 38 9.31 -7.92 18.96
CA PRO A 38 8.99 -9.02 18.06
C PRO A 38 10.11 -9.30 17.06
N LEU A 39 10.21 -10.56 16.66
CA LEU A 39 11.11 -11.00 15.59
C LEU A 39 10.56 -10.53 14.24
N ILE A 40 11.44 -10.15 13.34
CA ILE A 40 11.11 -9.97 11.93
C ILE A 40 11.29 -11.32 11.25
N GLU A 41 10.28 -11.75 10.51
CA GLU A 41 10.23 -13.07 9.88
C GLU A 41 10.36 -12.95 8.36
N SER A 42 10.80 -14.00 7.71
CA SER A 42 10.73 -14.12 6.26
C SER A 42 9.27 -14.17 5.82
N LEU A 43 8.99 -13.73 4.59
CA LEU A 43 7.65 -13.71 4.05
C LEU A 43 7.06 -15.13 4.02
N SER A 44 5.97 -15.32 4.71
CA SER A 44 5.17 -16.55 4.69
C SER A 44 3.69 -16.22 4.60
N ILE A 45 3.09 -16.51 3.44
CA ILE A 45 1.66 -16.27 3.21
C ILE A 45 0.82 -17.07 4.21
N ASP A 46 1.23 -18.28 4.54
CA ASP A 46 0.52 -19.12 5.51
C ASP A 46 0.57 -18.54 6.92
N ALA A 47 1.75 -18.15 7.38
CA ALA A 47 1.92 -17.53 8.70
C ALA A 47 1.13 -16.23 8.82
N ILE A 48 1.18 -15.39 7.78
CA ILE A 48 0.41 -14.14 7.73
C ILE A 48 -1.09 -14.43 7.81
N SER A 49 -1.58 -15.37 6.99
CA SER A 49 -3.02 -15.66 6.91
C SER A 49 -3.59 -16.32 8.17
N GLN A 50 -2.77 -17.03 8.94
CA GLN A 50 -3.18 -17.64 10.21
C GLN A 50 -3.21 -16.66 11.37
N SER A 51 -2.48 -15.57 11.29
CA SER A 51 -2.28 -14.65 12.40
C SER A 51 -2.89 -13.26 12.20
N SER A 52 -3.33 -12.93 10.99
CA SER A 52 -3.71 -11.56 10.63
C SER A 52 -5.01 -11.52 9.84
N ASP A 53 -5.78 -10.43 10.01
CA ASP A 53 -6.97 -10.13 9.19
C ASP A 53 -6.65 -9.18 8.04
N VAL A 54 -5.60 -8.38 8.21
CA VAL A 54 -5.18 -7.34 7.26
C VAL A 54 -3.69 -7.41 7.03
N ALA A 55 -3.26 -7.42 5.78
CA ALA A 55 -1.86 -7.31 5.38
C ALA A 55 -1.59 -5.90 4.82
N ILE A 56 -0.59 -5.22 5.35
CA ILE A 56 -0.07 -3.95 4.82
C ILE A 56 1.24 -4.27 4.13
N LEU A 57 1.27 -4.14 2.81
CA LEU A 57 2.42 -4.44 1.98
C LEU A 57 3.20 -3.17 1.67
N SER A 58 4.46 -3.15 2.07
CA SER A 58 5.42 -2.08 1.75
C SER A 58 6.60 -2.70 1.02
N LEU A 59 6.36 -3.14 -0.21
CA LEU A 59 7.28 -3.88 -1.05
C LEU A 59 7.64 -3.07 -2.29
N PRO A 60 8.74 -3.38 -2.97
CA PRO A 60 9.07 -2.79 -4.26
C PRO A 60 7.96 -3.02 -5.29
N ASN A 61 7.86 -2.12 -6.27
CA ASN A 61 6.93 -2.24 -7.39
C ASN A 61 7.15 -3.56 -8.14
N GLY A 62 6.07 -4.25 -8.49
CA GLY A 62 6.06 -5.56 -9.10
C GLY A 62 6.11 -6.74 -8.11
N ILE A 63 6.54 -6.53 -6.86
CA ILE A 63 6.61 -7.61 -5.86
C ILE A 63 5.28 -7.80 -5.13
N SER A 64 4.58 -6.72 -4.78
CA SER A 64 3.26 -6.83 -4.12
C SER A 64 2.28 -7.65 -4.94
N SER A 65 2.29 -7.50 -6.26
CA SER A 65 1.40 -8.24 -7.17
C SER A 65 1.67 -9.76 -7.20
N THR A 66 2.86 -10.21 -6.81
CA THR A 66 3.16 -11.66 -6.75
C THR A 66 2.52 -12.36 -5.56
N ILE A 67 2.25 -11.63 -4.47
CA ILE A 67 1.75 -12.20 -3.21
C ILE A 67 0.30 -11.80 -2.91
N THR A 68 -0.15 -10.64 -3.36
CA THR A 68 -1.51 -10.14 -3.11
C THR A 68 -2.61 -11.12 -3.50
N PRO A 69 -2.58 -11.79 -4.68
CA PRO A 69 -3.61 -12.76 -5.05
C PRO A 69 -3.77 -13.89 -4.03
N SER A 70 -2.65 -14.39 -3.50
CA SER A 70 -2.66 -15.45 -2.51
C SER A 70 -3.21 -15.00 -1.16
N LEU A 71 -2.89 -13.79 -0.72
CA LEU A 71 -3.43 -13.21 0.53
C LEU A 71 -4.95 -12.98 0.43
N ILE A 72 -5.41 -12.39 -0.69
CA ILE A 72 -6.85 -12.18 -0.96
C ILE A 72 -7.59 -13.52 -1.02
N LYS A 73 -7.02 -14.55 -1.67
CA LYS A 73 -7.60 -15.89 -1.74
C LYS A 73 -7.74 -16.53 -0.35
N LYS A 74 -6.84 -16.22 0.58
CA LYS A 74 -6.91 -16.66 1.98
C LYS A 74 -7.83 -15.81 2.85
N GLY A 75 -8.53 -14.82 2.28
CA GLY A 75 -9.54 -14.02 2.96
C GLY A 75 -9.01 -12.76 3.66
N LEU A 76 -7.73 -12.41 3.51
CA LEU A 76 -7.20 -11.18 4.09
C LEU A 76 -7.65 -9.95 3.30
N LYS A 77 -7.77 -8.84 4.00
CA LYS A 77 -7.75 -7.52 3.36
C LYS A 77 -6.31 -7.09 3.13
N VAL A 78 -6.04 -6.49 1.98
CA VAL A 78 -4.71 -6.04 1.62
C VAL A 78 -4.70 -4.53 1.41
N ILE A 79 -3.75 -3.85 2.05
CA ILE A 79 -3.42 -2.44 1.80
C ILE A 79 -2.03 -2.43 1.16
N ASP A 80 -1.99 -2.14 -0.13
CA ASP A 80 -0.75 -2.10 -0.88
C ASP A 80 -0.19 -0.67 -0.95
N LEU A 81 1.00 -0.47 -0.42
CA LEU A 81 1.71 0.81 -0.45
C LEU A 81 2.59 0.95 -1.70
N SER A 82 2.76 -0.13 -2.48
CA SER A 82 3.46 -0.10 -3.76
C SER A 82 2.61 0.59 -4.84
N ALA A 83 3.10 0.59 -6.07
CA ALA A 83 2.34 1.12 -7.21
C ALA A 83 1.48 0.06 -7.90
N ASP A 84 1.54 -1.21 -7.49
CA ASP A 84 1.08 -2.34 -8.30
C ASP A 84 -0.41 -2.29 -8.65
N TYR A 85 -1.25 -1.74 -7.79
CA TYR A 85 -2.70 -1.71 -7.98
C TYR A 85 -3.29 -0.31 -8.16
N ARG A 86 -2.43 0.72 -8.39
CA ARG A 86 -2.90 2.11 -8.55
C ARG A 86 -3.64 2.36 -9.86
N TYR A 87 -3.34 1.57 -10.89
CA TYR A 87 -3.99 1.67 -12.21
C TYR A 87 -4.92 0.48 -12.45
N LYS A 88 -6.03 0.75 -13.10
CA LYS A 88 -6.97 -0.30 -13.54
C LYS A 88 -6.42 -1.08 -14.73
N SER A 89 -5.67 -0.43 -15.63
CA SER A 89 -5.01 -1.06 -16.77
C SER A 89 -3.59 -1.50 -16.41
N LEU A 90 -3.27 -2.76 -16.69
CA LEU A 90 -1.91 -3.28 -16.58
C LEU A 90 -0.98 -2.69 -17.65
N GLU A 91 -1.52 -2.35 -18.83
CA GLU A 91 -0.78 -1.71 -19.90
C GLU A 91 -0.30 -0.32 -19.45
N LEU A 92 -1.21 0.49 -18.90
CA LEU A 92 -0.88 1.80 -18.37
C LEU A 92 0.10 1.70 -17.19
N TRP A 93 -0.10 0.69 -16.32
CA TRP A 93 0.83 0.44 -15.22
C TRP A 93 2.24 0.13 -15.74
N LYS A 94 2.35 -0.73 -16.77
CA LYS A 94 3.64 -1.05 -17.42
C LYS A 94 4.28 0.18 -18.04
N GLU A 95 3.51 1.00 -18.74
CA GLU A 95 3.99 2.24 -19.34
C GLU A 95 4.63 3.18 -18.30
N VAL A 96 3.97 3.36 -17.16
CA VAL A 96 4.40 4.30 -16.11
C VAL A 96 5.53 3.74 -15.25
N TYR A 97 5.50 2.43 -14.93
CA TYR A 97 6.42 1.80 -13.98
C TYR A 97 7.37 0.75 -14.59
N SER A 98 7.45 0.61 -15.91
CA SER A 98 8.23 -0.43 -16.59
C SER A 98 9.73 -0.38 -16.26
N GLN A 99 10.29 0.78 -16.00
CA GLN A 99 11.70 0.92 -15.64
C GLN A 99 12.03 0.38 -14.25
N GLU A 100 11.05 0.36 -13.35
CA GLU A 100 11.21 -0.10 -11.97
C GLU A 100 10.78 -1.55 -11.75
N ALA A 101 9.88 -2.05 -12.61
CA ALA A 101 9.15 -3.31 -12.40
C ALA A 101 9.40 -4.36 -13.49
N SER A 102 10.54 -4.33 -14.16
CA SER A 102 10.83 -5.01 -15.42
C SER A 102 10.80 -6.55 -15.41
N ILE A 103 10.44 -7.22 -14.33
CA ILE A 103 10.79 -8.64 -14.18
C ILE A 103 9.58 -9.58 -14.13
N TYR A 104 8.38 -9.09 -13.83
CA TYR A 104 7.25 -10.01 -13.60
C TYR A 104 6.13 -9.83 -14.60
N GLU A 105 5.81 -10.90 -15.32
CA GLU A 105 4.57 -10.98 -16.08
C GLU A 105 3.39 -10.97 -15.10
N ARG A 106 2.59 -9.91 -15.18
CA ARG A 106 1.38 -9.77 -14.38
C ARG A 106 0.18 -10.24 -15.18
N ASN A 107 -0.68 -11.01 -14.55
CA ASN A 107 -1.95 -11.50 -15.09
C ASN A 107 -3.14 -11.26 -14.14
N ASP A 108 -2.95 -10.38 -13.18
CA ASP A 108 -3.91 -10.07 -12.10
C ASP A 108 -4.86 -8.91 -12.46
N HIS A 109 -5.32 -8.86 -13.73
CA HIS A 109 -6.24 -7.84 -14.25
C HIS A 109 -7.49 -7.66 -13.38
N GLU A 110 -8.10 -8.75 -12.91
CA GLU A 110 -9.29 -8.70 -12.07
C GLU A 110 -9.03 -7.95 -10.76
N LEU A 111 -7.91 -8.19 -10.13
CA LEU A 111 -7.53 -7.48 -8.90
C LEU A 111 -7.21 -6.00 -9.17
N CYS A 112 -6.61 -5.68 -10.32
CA CYS A 112 -6.44 -4.28 -10.72
C CYS A 112 -7.79 -3.57 -10.88
N GLN A 113 -8.78 -4.22 -11.47
CA GLN A 113 -10.14 -3.67 -11.60
C GLN A 113 -10.85 -3.55 -10.24
N GLU A 114 -10.66 -4.51 -9.35
CA GLU A 114 -11.26 -4.53 -8.02
C GLU A 114 -10.65 -3.50 -7.07
N ALA A 115 -9.35 -3.28 -7.14
CA ALA A 115 -8.61 -2.44 -6.20
C ALA A 115 -9.23 -1.05 -6.06
N VAL A 116 -9.46 -0.61 -4.83
CA VAL A 116 -9.94 0.75 -4.54
C VAL A 116 -8.76 1.67 -4.30
N TYR A 117 -8.76 2.82 -4.97
CA TYR A 117 -7.73 3.83 -4.77
C TYR A 117 -7.83 4.43 -3.36
N GLY A 118 -6.76 4.34 -2.59
CA GLY A 118 -6.74 4.58 -1.16
C GLY A 118 -6.74 6.06 -0.72
N LEU A 119 -7.26 6.98 -1.52
CA LEU A 119 -7.44 8.38 -1.13
C LEU A 119 -8.65 8.49 -0.20
N THR A 120 -8.39 8.32 1.10
CA THR A 120 -9.38 8.06 2.15
C THR A 120 -10.45 9.13 2.26
N GLU A 121 -10.09 10.40 2.07
CA GLU A 121 -10.99 11.55 2.15
C GLU A 121 -12.04 11.53 1.05
N ILE A 122 -11.70 10.96 -0.11
CA ILE A 122 -12.58 10.91 -1.28
C ILE A 122 -13.35 9.58 -1.34
N TYR A 123 -12.67 8.45 -1.12
CA TYR A 123 -13.20 7.11 -1.35
C TYR A 123 -13.49 6.32 -0.05
N LYS A 124 -13.83 7.03 1.04
CA LYS A 124 -14.03 6.43 2.37
C LYS A 124 -15.04 5.28 2.38
N LYS A 125 -16.15 5.42 1.66
CA LYS A 125 -17.22 4.40 1.61
C LYS A 125 -16.77 3.16 0.86
N GLU A 126 -16.08 3.32 -0.25
CA GLU A 126 -15.54 2.26 -1.08
C GLU A 126 -14.42 1.51 -0.34
N ILE A 127 -13.50 2.25 0.25
CA ILE A 127 -12.39 1.69 1.06
C ILE A 127 -12.90 0.83 2.21
N SER A 128 -13.97 1.25 2.88
CA SER A 128 -14.52 0.47 4.00
C SER A 128 -15.01 -0.93 3.62
N LYS A 129 -15.37 -1.13 2.35
CA LYS A 129 -15.88 -2.39 1.79
C LYS A 129 -14.81 -3.17 1.01
N ALA A 130 -13.70 -2.53 0.67
CA ALA A 130 -12.67 -3.10 -0.18
C ALA A 130 -11.93 -4.27 0.49
N ARG A 131 -11.56 -5.26 -0.33
CA ARG A 131 -10.59 -6.30 0.03
C ARG A 131 -9.16 -5.87 -0.32
N LEU A 132 -9.02 -5.07 -1.37
CA LEU A 132 -7.74 -4.56 -1.87
C LEU A 132 -7.78 -3.05 -1.98
N ILE A 133 -6.84 -2.40 -1.29
CA ILE A 133 -6.69 -0.95 -1.28
C ILE A 133 -5.33 -0.61 -1.87
N ALA A 134 -5.32 0.13 -2.98
CA ALA A 134 -4.12 0.66 -3.60
C ALA A 134 -3.80 2.03 -3.00
N ASN A 135 -2.84 2.08 -2.08
CA ASN A 135 -2.49 3.34 -1.42
C ASN A 135 -1.81 4.31 -2.42
N PRO A 136 -2.26 5.56 -2.50
CA PRO A 136 -1.65 6.55 -3.39
C PRO A 136 -0.21 6.89 -2.97
N GLY A 137 0.59 7.31 -3.94
CA GLY A 137 1.89 7.89 -3.67
C GLY A 137 1.79 9.24 -2.95
N CYS A 138 2.89 9.70 -2.35
CA CYS A 138 2.93 10.95 -1.60
C CYS A 138 2.61 12.18 -2.47
N TYR A 139 3.19 12.26 -3.68
CA TYR A 139 2.91 13.36 -4.62
C TYR A 139 1.44 13.40 -5.07
N PRO A 140 0.83 12.30 -5.56
CA PRO A 140 -0.59 12.31 -5.86
C PRO A 140 -1.45 12.68 -4.66
N THR A 141 -1.15 12.19 -3.46
CA THR A 141 -1.91 12.52 -2.25
C THR A 141 -1.85 14.01 -1.94
N SER A 142 -0.65 14.60 -1.92
CA SER A 142 -0.45 16.02 -1.61
C SER A 142 -1.08 16.95 -2.65
N SER A 143 -1.18 16.50 -3.91
CA SER A 143 -1.74 17.28 -5.01
C SER A 143 -3.26 17.13 -5.13
N LEU A 144 -3.76 15.90 -5.04
CA LEU A 144 -5.19 15.62 -5.26
C LEU A 144 -6.08 16.12 -4.11
N LEU A 145 -5.62 16.01 -2.88
CA LEU A 145 -6.41 16.44 -1.72
C LEU A 145 -6.79 17.93 -1.78
N PRO A 146 -5.89 18.87 -2.08
CA PRO A 146 -6.28 20.27 -2.24
C PRO A 146 -6.98 20.55 -3.56
N LEU A 147 -6.66 19.88 -4.67
CA LEU A 147 -7.22 20.19 -5.98
C LEU A 147 -8.65 19.70 -6.18
N ILE A 148 -8.97 18.47 -5.75
CA ILE A 148 -10.26 17.84 -6.01
C ILE A 148 -11.44 18.69 -5.51
N PRO A 149 -11.43 19.29 -4.30
CA PRO A 149 -12.54 20.12 -3.84
C PRO A 149 -12.80 21.33 -4.72
N PHE A 150 -11.76 21.99 -5.21
CA PHE A 150 -11.89 23.18 -6.04
C PHE A 150 -12.32 22.85 -7.47
N LEU A 151 -11.75 21.79 -8.05
CA LEU A 151 -12.12 21.30 -9.37
C LEU A 151 -13.57 20.80 -9.41
N SER A 152 -13.97 20.03 -8.40
CA SER A 152 -15.33 19.46 -8.34
C SER A 152 -16.43 20.51 -8.18
N GLN A 153 -16.09 21.67 -7.64
CA GLN A 153 -17.02 22.82 -7.50
C GLN A 153 -16.90 23.83 -8.65
N GLY A 154 -16.02 23.58 -9.63
CA GLY A 154 -15.79 24.50 -10.74
C GLY A 154 -15.18 25.86 -10.33
N ILE A 155 -14.48 25.90 -9.19
CA ILE A 155 -13.83 27.12 -8.68
C ILE A 155 -12.54 27.39 -9.45
N ILE A 156 -11.86 26.34 -9.89
CA ILE A 156 -10.65 26.41 -10.74
C ILE A 156 -10.87 25.56 -11.99
N GLU A 157 -10.17 25.92 -13.06
CA GLU A 157 -10.12 25.15 -14.29
C GLU A 157 -9.13 24.01 -14.19
N ASN A 158 -9.30 22.97 -15.00
CA ASN A 158 -8.40 21.82 -15.06
C ASN A 158 -7.17 22.05 -15.96
N GLU A 159 -7.02 23.25 -16.48
CA GLU A 159 -5.91 23.66 -17.33
C GLU A 159 -4.98 24.62 -16.59
N GLY A 160 -3.70 24.62 -16.97
CA GLY A 160 -2.70 25.53 -16.39
C GLY A 160 -2.32 25.24 -14.92
N ILE A 161 -2.66 24.07 -14.39
CA ILE A 161 -2.29 23.65 -13.03
C ILE A 161 -0.80 23.34 -13.00
N ILE A 162 -0.07 24.00 -12.10
CA ILE A 162 1.35 23.76 -11.86
C ILE A 162 1.50 23.15 -10.47
N ILE A 163 2.16 22.00 -10.39
CA ILE A 163 2.44 21.29 -9.14
C ILE A 163 3.96 21.23 -8.93
N ASP A 164 4.46 21.90 -7.89
CA ASP A 164 5.85 21.83 -7.45
C ASP A 164 5.94 21.00 -6.16
N SER A 165 6.21 19.71 -6.31
CA SER A 165 6.28 18.75 -5.20
C SER A 165 7.72 18.37 -4.91
N LYS A 166 8.12 18.47 -3.64
CA LYS A 166 9.44 18.10 -3.16
C LYS A 166 9.35 16.96 -2.18
N SER A 167 10.14 15.89 -2.42
CA SER A 167 10.28 14.78 -1.49
C SER A 167 11.45 15.04 -0.56
N GLY A 168 11.28 14.73 0.72
CA GLY A 168 12.39 14.66 1.66
C GLY A 168 13.32 13.48 1.31
N THR A 169 14.60 13.67 1.47
CA THR A 169 15.65 12.63 1.33
C THR A 169 16.04 12.11 2.69
#